data_8fd08506d9747cc016a8a2894c753086
#
_entry.id   8fd08506d9747cc016a8a2894c753086
#
_cell.length_a   1.000
_cell.length_b   1.000
_cell.length_c   1.000
_cell.angle_alpha   90.00
_cell.angle_beta   90.00
_cell.angle_gamma   90.00
#
_symmetry.space_group_name_H-M   'P 1'
#
loop_
_entity.id
_entity.type
_entity.pdbx_description
1 polymer ?
#
loop_
_entity_poly.entity_id
_entity_poly.type
_entity_poly.pdbx_seq_one_letter_code
_entity_poly.pdbx_strand_id
1 'polypeptide(L)'
;RDRLRSRGLGDVYKRQSMNKPNIQTTKQVVPMLYGYSTPEVVRHNGWTKIGYTEQDVETRINQQTHTADVKWHLEWKGNATFDDGSGETFIDKDFHAYLRKSGIEQEKGKNNEWFHVDGATSKQMFRDFREDHGILKTTDAVIPYKLREEQQRAVAMTVDYQAAHKDGEFLWNAKPRFGKTLSVYDFVQKTGAEKVLIVTNRPAIANSWFSDYAKFLGSESGYLFVSEVDALKGKRGVLTREEYTHFLLGKDSENVKCIEFVSLQDMKGSIYFGGQYDKLGEVANMEWDILVIDEAHEGVDTYKTDVAFDRIKRKFTLHLSGTPFKALANNKFADDAIYNWTYADEQKKKRDWDVSAEEENPYSTLPQLNLYTYQMSEIIKDELQQGIEIDGETEEYAFDLNEFFAVTNGKFNHESSVDKFLDAMTRQTKFPFSTEELRDELKHTFLSLIHISEPTRP
;
A
#
# COMPACT_ATOMS: atom_id res chain seq x y z
N ARG A 1 -20.49 58.27 6.32
CA ARG A 1 -19.29 59.06 6.02
C ARG A 1 -18.36 59.02 7.21
N ASP A 2 -17.63 57.93 7.40
CA ASP A 2 -16.54 57.91 8.37
C ASP A 2 -15.35 57.16 7.76
N ARG A 3 -14.31 57.95 7.61
CA ARG A 3 -12.99 57.48 7.17
C ARG A 3 -12.35 56.74 8.34
N LEU A 4 -12.32 55.43 8.27
CA LEU A 4 -11.41 54.64 9.10
C LEU A 4 -10.00 54.83 8.56
N ARG A 5 -9.22 55.65 9.24
CA ARG A 5 -7.78 55.77 9.04
C ARG A 5 -7.09 54.58 9.58
N SER A 6 -6.36 53.88 8.72
CA SER A 6 -5.35 52.88 9.07
C SER A 6 -4.28 53.53 9.99
N ARG A 7 -4.37 53.27 11.28
CA ARG A 7 -3.25 53.43 12.22
C ARG A 7 -2.57 52.07 12.27
N GLY A 8 -1.58 51.85 11.53
CA GLY A 8 -0.23 52.15 11.80
C GLY A 8 0.45 50.89 12.31
N LEU A 9 0.71 49.86 11.38
CA LEU A 9 1.72 48.82 11.63
C LEU A 9 3.12 49.41 11.98
N GLY A 10 3.33 50.68 11.75
CA GLY A 10 4.57 51.40 12.10
C GLY A 10 4.82 51.60 13.59
N ASP A 11 3.78 51.68 14.43
CA ASP A 11 3.95 51.91 15.87
C ASP A 11 4.29 50.66 16.67
N VAL A 12 4.00 49.47 16.14
CA VAL A 12 4.39 48.19 16.77
C VAL A 12 5.87 47.96 16.62
N TYR A 13 6.46 48.33 15.49
CA TYR A 13 7.90 48.19 15.24
C TYR A 13 8.75 49.19 16.00
N LYS A 14 8.25 50.38 16.30
CA LYS A 14 9.00 51.39 17.07
C LYS A 14 9.08 51.11 18.57
N ARG A 15 8.17 50.32 19.14
CA ARG A 15 8.25 49.89 20.55
C ARG A 15 9.13 48.68 20.80
N GLN A 16 9.45 47.89 19.76
CA GLN A 16 10.36 46.74 19.88
C GLN A 16 11.85 47.12 19.81
N SER A 17 12.20 48.37 19.43
CA SER A 17 13.59 48.76 19.26
C SER A 17 14.24 49.37 20.51
N MET A 18 13.55 49.43 21.65
CA MET A 18 14.11 50.06 22.87
C MET A 18 14.46 49.13 24.03
N ASN A 19 14.18 47.83 23.93
CA ASN A 19 14.74 46.86 24.87
C ASN A 19 15.67 45.95 24.09
N LYS A 20 16.97 46.27 24.05
CA LYS A 20 18.01 45.28 23.76
C LYS A 20 17.83 44.21 24.84
N PRO A 21 17.44 42.96 24.51
CA PRO A 21 17.47 41.90 25.49
C PRO A 21 18.89 41.82 25.97
N ASN A 22 19.11 41.85 27.29
CA ASN A 22 20.35 41.50 27.91
C ASN A 22 20.52 40.01 27.62
N ILE A 23 21.22 39.68 26.52
CA ILE A 23 21.53 38.29 26.14
C ILE A 23 22.56 37.84 27.15
N GLN A 24 22.09 37.37 28.28
CA GLN A 24 22.91 36.48 29.10
C GLN A 24 23.25 35.31 28.21
N THR A 25 24.52 35.02 28.03
CA THR A 25 24.97 33.80 27.33
C THR A 25 24.39 32.61 28.07
N THR A 26 23.23 32.16 27.64
CA THR A 26 22.69 30.91 28.11
C THR A 26 23.64 29.81 27.65
N LYS A 27 24.07 28.99 28.56
CA LYS A 27 24.84 27.79 28.29
C LYS A 27 24.12 27.06 27.16
N GLN A 28 24.80 26.78 26.06
CA GLN A 28 24.20 26.11 24.91
C GLN A 28 23.64 24.78 25.40
N VAL A 29 22.33 24.65 25.42
CA VAL A 29 21.65 23.43 25.86
C VAL A 29 21.70 22.45 24.71
N VAL A 30 22.38 21.34 24.90
CA VAL A 30 22.41 20.25 23.93
C VAL A 30 21.36 19.22 24.35
N PRO A 31 20.30 19.04 23.56
CA PRO A 31 19.30 18.05 23.88
C PRO A 31 19.88 16.64 23.82
N MET A 32 19.52 15.80 24.79
CA MET A 32 20.07 14.46 24.95
C MET A 32 18.94 13.42 25.05
N LEU A 33 19.12 12.29 24.37
CA LEU A 33 18.43 11.05 24.72
C LEU A 33 19.32 10.17 25.60
N TYR A 34 18.65 9.39 26.45
CA TYR A 34 19.34 8.48 27.33
C TYR A 34 18.51 7.22 27.55
N GLY A 35 19.19 6.09 27.79
CA GLY A 35 18.61 4.83 28.23
C GLY A 35 19.19 4.42 29.58
N TYR A 36 18.34 3.99 30.51
CA TYR A 36 18.78 3.43 31.77
C TYR A 36 17.96 2.21 32.19
N SER A 37 18.54 1.35 33.02
CA SER A 37 17.91 0.20 33.63
C SER A 37 17.77 0.37 35.12
N THR A 38 16.89 -0.42 35.75
CA THR A 38 16.67 -0.47 37.19
C THR A 38 16.88 -1.92 37.70
N PRO A 39 18.13 -2.35 37.95
CA PRO A 39 18.43 -3.76 38.23
C PRO A 39 17.74 -4.35 39.45
N GLU A 40 17.32 -3.51 40.41
CA GLU A 40 16.62 -3.95 41.63
C GLU A 40 15.12 -4.18 41.39
N VAL A 41 14.58 -3.74 40.24
CA VAL A 41 13.15 -3.89 39.93
C VAL A 41 12.94 -5.10 39.02
N VAL A 42 12.59 -6.23 39.59
CA VAL A 42 12.46 -7.53 38.90
C VAL A 42 11.58 -7.46 37.66
N ARG A 43 10.48 -6.70 37.71
CA ARG A 43 9.57 -6.54 36.55
C ARG A 43 10.21 -5.84 35.36
N HIS A 44 11.29 -5.09 35.56
CA HIS A 44 12.04 -4.38 34.53
C HIS A 44 13.33 -5.12 34.14
N ASN A 45 13.47 -6.39 34.48
CA ASN A 45 14.61 -7.18 34.04
C ASN A 45 14.53 -7.38 32.51
N GLY A 46 15.58 -6.97 31.79
CA GLY A 46 15.58 -6.95 30.31
C GLY A 46 14.88 -5.74 29.67
N TRP A 47 14.49 -4.75 30.49
CA TRP A 47 13.86 -3.53 30.04
C TRP A 47 14.79 -2.33 30.17
N THR A 48 14.77 -1.43 29.20
CA THR A 48 15.46 -0.15 29.22
C THR A 48 14.43 0.96 29.21
N LYS A 49 14.55 1.91 30.12
CA LYS A 49 13.79 3.16 30.06
C LYS A 49 14.52 4.16 29.21
N ILE A 50 13.79 4.77 28.26
CA ILE A 50 14.35 5.70 27.27
C ILE A 50 13.66 7.04 27.41
N GLY A 51 14.44 8.09 27.70
CA GLY A 51 13.94 9.42 27.93
C GLY A 51 14.75 10.52 27.26
N TYR A 52 14.19 11.72 27.28
CA TYR A 52 14.75 12.94 26.71
C TYR A 52 15.03 13.97 27.80
N THR A 53 16.08 14.75 27.63
CA THR A 53 16.39 15.86 28.54
C THR A 53 17.20 16.95 27.87
N GLU A 54 16.95 18.18 28.29
CA GLU A 54 17.77 19.37 27.98
C GLU A 54 18.72 19.76 29.13
N GLN A 55 18.73 18.96 30.20
CA GLN A 55 19.63 19.13 31.34
C GLN A 55 20.60 17.96 31.42
N ASP A 56 21.43 17.96 32.47
CA ASP A 56 22.31 16.83 32.70
C ASP A 56 21.52 15.53 32.92
N VAL A 57 21.90 14.48 32.18
CA VAL A 57 21.20 13.19 32.13
C VAL A 57 21.10 12.54 33.52
N GLU A 58 22.20 12.53 34.30
CA GLU A 58 22.21 11.90 35.61
C GLU A 58 21.33 12.66 36.60
N THR A 59 21.34 13.98 36.53
CA THR A 59 20.44 14.84 37.32
C THR A 59 18.98 14.52 36.98
N ARG A 60 18.66 14.36 35.70
CA ARG A 60 17.30 14.03 35.25
C ARG A 60 16.83 12.66 35.74
N ILE A 61 17.69 11.64 35.63
CA ILE A 61 17.35 10.29 36.10
C ILE A 61 17.16 10.28 37.61
N ASN A 62 18.03 10.95 38.36
CA ASN A 62 17.89 11.09 39.80
C ASN A 62 16.57 11.74 40.20
N GLN A 63 16.13 12.79 39.51
CA GLN A 63 14.81 13.41 39.75
C GLN A 63 13.65 12.44 39.52
N GLN A 64 13.76 11.53 38.53
CA GLN A 64 12.72 10.55 38.22
C GLN A 64 12.69 9.38 39.22
N THR A 65 13.83 8.97 39.75
CA THR A 65 13.98 7.79 40.58
C THR A 65 13.99 8.10 42.10
N HIS A 66 14.27 9.36 42.47
CA HIS A 66 14.39 9.79 43.88
C HIS A 66 13.17 9.48 44.72
N THR A 67 11.97 9.59 44.18
CA THR A 67 10.72 9.34 44.91
C THR A 67 10.51 7.86 45.22
N ALA A 68 11.14 6.95 44.51
CA ALA A 68 11.01 5.51 44.61
C ALA A 68 12.22 4.83 45.28
N ASP A 69 13.28 5.58 45.59
CA ASP A 69 14.55 5.09 46.14
C ASP A 69 15.12 3.86 45.39
N VAL A 70 15.00 3.89 44.05
CA VAL A 70 15.43 2.80 43.16
C VAL A 70 16.79 3.10 42.57
N LYS A 71 17.72 2.15 42.70
CA LYS A 71 19.00 2.25 42.04
C LYS A 71 18.84 2.05 40.52
N TRP A 72 19.53 2.88 39.76
CA TRP A 72 19.53 2.84 38.28
C TRP A 72 20.95 2.68 37.76
N HIS A 73 21.03 2.16 36.54
CA HIS A 73 22.28 2.06 35.77
C HIS A 73 22.10 2.75 34.42
N LEU A 74 22.99 3.70 34.12
CA LEU A 74 22.99 4.37 32.83
C LEU A 74 23.55 3.42 31.77
N GLU A 75 22.72 3.00 30.83
CA GLU A 75 23.12 2.13 29.72
C GLU A 75 23.79 2.92 28.61
N TRP A 76 23.22 4.07 28.26
CA TRP A 76 23.75 4.96 27.25
C TRP A 76 23.15 6.36 27.35
N LYS A 77 23.87 7.33 26.75
CA LYS A 77 23.38 8.68 26.46
C LYS A 77 23.98 9.17 25.13
N GLY A 78 23.28 10.05 24.45
CA GLY A 78 23.77 10.68 23.19
C GLY A 78 22.97 11.91 22.82
N ASN A 79 23.53 12.71 21.92
CA ASN A 79 22.87 13.93 21.45
C ASN A 79 21.59 13.56 20.68
N ALA A 80 20.53 14.31 20.95
CA ALA A 80 19.27 14.18 20.23
C ALA A 80 19.30 14.97 18.91
N THR A 81 20.30 14.66 18.07
CA THR A 81 20.53 15.29 16.76
C THR A 81 20.92 14.20 15.77
N PHE A 82 20.40 14.26 14.56
CA PHE A 82 20.78 13.30 13.51
C PHE A 82 22.23 13.48 13.06
N ASP A 83 22.85 12.39 12.61
CA ASP A 83 24.28 12.36 12.22
C ASP A 83 24.50 12.68 10.73
N ASP A 84 23.48 13.15 10.02
CA ASP A 84 23.51 13.47 8.59
C ASP A 84 24.06 14.89 8.27
N GLY A 85 24.46 15.63 9.30
CA GLY A 85 24.98 16.99 9.15
C GLY A 85 23.90 18.08 9.02
N SER A 86 22.62 17.75 9.04
CA SER A 86 21.52 18.72 8.99
C SER A 86 21.44 19.60 10.23
N GLY A 87 21.91 19.10 11.38
CA GLY A 87 21.72 19.72 12.68
C GLY A 87 20.30 19.61 13.21
N GLU A 88 19.46 18.84 12.57
CA GLU A 88 18.09 18.60 12.98
C GLU A 88 18.03 17.79 14.27
N THR A 89 17.14 18.19 15.18
CA THR A 89 16.95 17.57 16.49
C THR A 89 15.66 16.77 16.53
N PHE A 90 15.62 15.74 17.35
CA PHE A 90 14.47 14.89 17.59
C PHE A 90 14.21 14.73 19.10
N ILE A 91 13.05 14.19 19.46
CA ILE A 91 12.66 13.93 20.85
C ILE A 91 12.52 12.42 21.11
N ASP A 92 12.30 12.04 22.37
CA ASP A 92 12.09 10.65 22.75
C ASP A 92 10.95 9.95 22.01
N LYS A 93 9.87 10.68 21.69
CA LYS A 93 8.70 10.13 20.99
C LYS A 93 9.04 9.61 19.60
N ASP A 94 9.96 10.24 18.91
CA ASP A 94 10.41 9.85 17.58
C ASP A 94 11.17 8.54 17.66
N PHE A 95 12.10 8.42 18.58
CA PHE A 95 12.83 7.18 18.83
C PHE A 95 11.91 6.07 19.40
N HIS A 96 10.94 6.41 20.25
CA HIS A 96 9.93 5.46 20.72
C HIS A 96 9.08 4.90 19.56
N ALA A 97 8.72 5.72 18.58
CA ALA A 97 8.02 5.28 17.38
C ALA A 97 8.89 4.32 16.54
N TYR A 98 10.16 4.62 16.39
CA TYR A 98 11.14 3.77 15.72
C TYR A 98 11.25 2.39 16.40
N LEU A 99 11.36 2.35 17.73
CA LEU A 99 11.44 1.10 18.48
C LEU A 99 10.16 0.24 18.32
N ARG A 100 8.98 0.85 18.38
CA ARG A 100 7.71 0.15 18.12
C ARG A 100 7.65 -0.43 16.72
N LYS A 101 8.03 0.33 15.71
CA LYS A 101 8.13 -0.13 14.31
C LYS A 101 9.14 -1.28 14.14
N SER A 102 10.19 -1.30 14.98
CA SER A 102 11.17 -2.39 15.02
C SER A 102 10.64 -3.65 15.71
N GLY A 103 9.40 -3.63 16.22
CA GLY A 103 8.80 -4.76 16.93
C GLY A 103 9.23 -4.87 18.41
N ILE A 104 9.86 -3.85 18.97
CA ILE A 104 10.23 -3.83 20.40
C ILE A 104 8.97 -3.55 21.24
N GLU A 105 8.72 -4.43 22.21
CA GLU A 105 7.58 -4.32 23.12
C GLU A 105 7.73 -3.11 24.04
N GLN A 106 6.69 -2.29 24.13
CA GLN A 106 6.60 -1.19 25.09
C GLN A 106 5.68 -1.59 26.24
N GLU A 107 6.07 -1.26 27.47
CA GLU A 107 5.24 -1.53 28.65
C GLU A 107 3.89 -0.80 28.54
N LYS A 108 2.80 -1.50 28.85
CA LYS A 108 1.44 -0.96 28.76
C LYS A 108 1.18 0.09 29.83
N GLY A 109 0.62 1.23 29.45
CA GLY A 109 0.24 2.31 30.37
C GLY A 109 0.32 3.69 29.71
N LYS A 110 -0.24 4.71 30.39
CA LYS A 110 -0.12 6.11 29.93
C LYS A 110 1.32 6.60 30.12
N ASN A 111 1.92 7.13 29.06
CA ASN A 111 3.27 7.72 29.05
C ASN A 111 4.38 6.75 29.46
N ASN A 112 4.30 5.52 28.99
CA ASN A 112 5.29 4.53 29.34
C ASN A 112 6.52 4.64 28.45
N GLU A 113 7.69 4.84 29.07
CA GLU A 113 8.98 5.02 28.43
C GLU A 113 9.87 3.76 28.56
N TRP A 114 9.29 2.63 29.01
CA TRP A 114 9.97 1.36 29.15
C TRP A 114 9.80 0.48 27.93
N PHE A 115 10.91 -0.05 27.43
CA PHE A 115 10.96 -0.93 26.27
C PHE A 115 11.67 -2.24 26.61
N HIS A 116 11.13 -3.37 26.17
CA HIS A 116 11.71 -4.69 26.37
C HIS A 116 12.89 -4.91 25.43
N VAL A 117 13.99 -4.30 25.76
CA VAL A 117 15.25 -4.32 25.02
C VAL A 117 16.39 -4.06 26.00
N ASP A 118 17.48 -4.80 25.86
CA ASP A 118 18.67 -4.55 26.68
C ASP A 118 19.40 -3.26 26.30
N GLY A 119 20.27 -2.78 27.23
CA GLY A 119 20.97 -1.51 27.05
C GLY A 119 21.88 -1.48 25.82
N ALA A 120 22.55 -2.58 25.49
CA ALA A 120 23.49 -2.63 24.37
C ALA A 120 22.75 -2.59 23.03
N THR A 121 21.67 -3.38 22.90
CA THR A 121 20.82 -3.41 21.72
C THR A 121 20.13 -2.06 21.52
N SER A 122 19.54 -1.49 22.58
CA SER A 122 18.89 -0.16 22.48
C SER A 122 19.86 0.94 22.10
N LYS A 123 21.12 0.88 22.56
CA LYS A 123 22.19 1.80 22.16
C LYS A 123 22.54 1.68 20.69
N GLN A 124 22.61 0.44 20.14
CA GLN A 124 22.88 0.24 18.72
C GLN A 124 21.70 0.76 17.89
N MET A 125 20.48 0.46 18.28
CA MET A 125 19.27 0.98 17.61
C MET A 125 19.20 2.51 17.64
N PHE A 126 19.69 3.15 18.70
CA PHE A 126 19.77 4.59 18.78
C PHE A 126 20.83 5.18 17.79
N ARG A 127 21.95 4.49 17.58
CA ARG A 127 22.93 4.88 16.56
C ARG A 127 22.35 4.76 15.16
N ASP A 128 21.74 3.60 14.85
CA ASP A 128 21.10 3.36 13.56
C ASP A 128 20.01 4.41 13.27
N PHE A 129 19.20 4.75 14.29
CA PHE A 129 18.18 5.80 14.22
C PHE A 129 18.80 7.17 13.86
N ARG A 130 19.92 7.54 14.44
CA ARG A 130 20.60 8.81 14.17
C ARG A 130 21.26 8.85 12.78
N GLU A 131 21.92 7.77 12.41
CA GLU A 131 22.61 7.63 11.12
C GLU A 131 21.60 7.57 9.94
N ASP A 132 20.50 6.87 10.11
CA ASP A 132 19.49 6.65 9.09
C ASP A 132 18.31 7.66 9.18
N HIS A 133 18.46 8.74 9.89
CA HIS A 133 17.44 9.81 10.04
C HIS A 133 16.06 9.26 10.48
N GLY A 134 16.06 8.33 11.42
CA GLY A 134 14.83 7.68 11.91
C GLY A 134 14.19 6.69 10.95
N ILE A 135 14.77 6.46 9.80
CA ILE A 135 14.24 5.50 8.81
C ILE A 135 14.61 4.08 9.23
N LEU A 136 13.59 3.26 9.36
CA LEU A 136 13.76 1.85 9.61
C LEU A 136 13.86 1.09 8.29
N LYS A 137 15.06 0.63 7.95
CA LYS A 137 15.32 -0.15 6.73
C LYS A 137 14.62 -1.52 6.78
N THR A 138 14.25 -2.04 5.61
CA THR A 138 13.78 -3.44 5.49
C THR A 138 14.91 -4.39 5.92
N THR A 139 14.55 -5.49 6.57
CA THR A 139 15.54 -6.49 7.05
C THR A 139 15.84 -7.57 6.04
N ASP A 140 14.99 -7.70 5.01
CA ASP A 140 15.09 -8.81 4.07
C ASP A 140 16.18 -8.51 3.04
N ALA A 141 17.06 -9.47 2.83
CA ALA A 141 18.00 -9.42 1.71
C ALA A 141 17.22 -9.41 0.40
N VAL A 142 17.63 -8.55 -0.54
CA VAL A 142 17.02 -8.47 -1.87
C VAL A 142 17.20 -9.80 -2.58
N ILE A 143 16.10 -10.36 -3.08
CA ILE A 143 16.11 -11.62 -3.81
C ILE A 143 16.38 -11.34 -5.28
N PRO A 144 17.43 -11.92 -5.87
CA PRO A 144 17.65 -11.84 -7.31
C PRO A 144 16.44 -12.39 -8.05
N TYR A 145 15.99 -11.70 -9.06
CA TYR A 145 14.88 -12.15 -9.89
C TYR A 145 15.25 -12.17 -11.37
N LYS A 146 14.58 -13.05 -12.10
CA LYS A 146 14.62 -13.08 -13.56
C LYS A 146 13.20 -12.91 -14.07
N LEU A 147 12.96 -11.85 -14.80
CA LEU A 147 11.65 -11.65 -15.45
C LEU A 147 11.43 -12.72 -16.52
N ARG A 148 10.18 -13.20 -16.62
CA ARG A 148 9.77 -14.05 -17.75
C ARG A 148 9.80 -13.25 -19.05
N GLU A 149 9.86 -13.93 -20.19
CA GLU A 149 9.98 -13.31 -21.51
C GLU A 149 8.90 -12.23 -21.78
N GLU A 150 7.65 -12.56 -21.46
CA GLU A 150 6.54 -11.63 -21.63
C GLU A 150 6.64 -10.40 -20.71
N GLN A 151 7.16 -10.56 -19.50
CA GLN A 151 7.41 -9.44 -18.59
C GLN A 151 8.54 -8.55 -19.11
N GLN A 152 9.64 -9.16 -19.57
CA GLN A 152 10.75 -8.44 -20.20
C GLN A 152 10.28 -7.63 -21.41
N ARG A 153 9.43 -8.25 -22.25
CA ARG A 153 8.86 -7.60 -23.43
C ARG A 153 7.95 -6.42 -23.06
N ALA A 154 7.08 -6.59 -22.06
CA ALA A 154 6.23 -5.52 -21.55
C ALA A 154 7.07 -4.31 -21.11
N VAL A 155 8.09 -4.57 -20.28
CA VAL A 155 9.00 -3.55 -19.79
C VAL A 155 9.76 -2.87 -20.94
N ALA A 156 10.35 -3.63 -21.86
CA ALA A 156 11.12 -3.09 -22.98
C ALA A 156 10.27 -2.17 -23.87
N MET A 157 9.06 -2.65 -24.26
CA MET A 157 8.14 -1.83 -25.06
C MET A 157 7.76 -0.53 -24.36
N THR A 158 7.56 -0.58 -23.03
CA THR A 158 7.20 0.62 -22.26
C THR A 158 8.36 1.60 -22.15
N VAL A 159 9.59 1.10 -21.96
CA VAL A 159 10.82 1.93 -21.94
C VAL A 159 11.00 2.64 -23.29
N ASP A 160 10.89 1.90 -24.40
CA ASP A 160 11.02 2.45 -25.75
C ASP A 160 9.94 3.50 -26.03
N TYR A 161 8.70 3.22 -25.63
CA TYR A 161 7.58 4.15 -25.81
C TYR A 161 7.78 5.42 -24.96
N GLN A 162 8.18 5.30 -23.71
CA GLN A 162 8.45 6.44 -22.83
C GLN A 162 9.58 7.33 -23.39
N ALA A 163 10.62 6.73 -23.96
CA ALA A 163 11.73 7.47 -24.55
C ALA A 163 11.29 8.29 -25.79
N ALA A 164 10.30 7.80 -26.52
CA ALA A 164 9.77 8.44 -27.73
C ALA A 164 8.65 9.46 -27.45
N HIS A 165 7.93 9.33 -26.34
CA HIS A 165 6.72 10.11 -26.07
C HIS A 165 6.82 10.80 -24.70
N LYS A 166 7.09 12.11 -24.69
CA LYS A 166 6.98 12.93 -23.48
C LYS A 166 5.52 13.02 -23.08
N ASP A 167 5.26 12.92 -21.78
CA ASP A 167 3.92 12.92 -21.18
C ASP A 167 3.02 11.78 -21.72
N GLY A 168 3.64 10.70 -22.21
CA GLY A 168 2.96 9.54 -22.78
C GLY A 168 2.19 8.72 -21.76
N GLU A 169 1.17 8.01 -22.25
CA GLU A 169 0.41 7.04 -21.47
C GLU A 169 0.51 5.66 -22.12
N PHE A 170 0.82 4.63 -21.33
CA PHE A 170 0.97 3.25 -21.80
C PHE A 170 0.07 2.30 -21.00
N LEU A 171 -0.50 1.31 -21.65
CA LEU A 171 -1.40 0.33 -21.02
C LEU A 171 -0.78 -1.07 -21.04
N TRP A 172 -0.67 -1.68 -19.86
CA TRP A 172 -0.50 -3.14 -19.73
C TRP A 172 -1.86 -3.80 -19.55
N ASN A 173 -2.40 -4.33 -20.63
CA ASN A 173 -3.52 -5.25 -20.60
C ASN A 173 -2.99 -6.65 -20.28
N ALA A 174 -2.75 -6.91 -19.01
CA ALA A 174 -2.12 -8.14 -18.55
C ALA A 174 -2.98 -8.81 -17.47
N LYS A 175 -3.32 -10.08 -17.71
CA LYS A 175 -4.15 -10.89 -16.81
C LYS A 175 -3.63 -10.91 -15.35
N PRO A 176 -4.47 -11.24 -14.35
CA PRO A 176 -4.00 -11.54 -13.00
C PRO A 176 -2.90 -12.60 -13.00
N ARG A 177 -1.95 -12.48 -12.05
CA ARG A 177 -0.75 -13.33 -11.93
C ARG A 177 0.30 -13.17 -13.05
N PHE A 178 0.19 -12.13 -13.87
CA PHE A 178 1.26 -11.74 -14.79
C PHE A 178 2.54 -11.34 -14.04
N GLY A 179 2.42 -10.84 -12.80
CA GLY A 179 3.54 -10.28 -12.04
C GLY A 179 3.75 -8.80 -12.34
N LYS A 180 2.64 -8.06 -12.52
CA LYS A 180 2.64 -6.62 -12.83
C LYS A 180 3.51 -5.81 -11.88
N THR A 181 3.41 -6.03 -10.59
CA THR A 181 4.14 -5.29 -9.55
C THR A 181 5.66 -5.40 -9.73
N LEU A 182 6.17 -6.64 -9.85
CA LEU A 182 7.59 -6.88 -10.09
C LEU A 182 8.07 -6.24 -11.40
N SER A 183 7.27 -6.38 -12.46
CA SER A 183 7.60 -5.79 -13.77
C SER A 183 7.61 -4.26 -13.73
N VAL A 184 6.75 -3.63 -12.93
CA VAL A 184 6.77 -2.18 -12.71
C VAL A 184 8.05 -1.76 -11.99
N TYR A 185 8.49 -2.49 -10.97
CA TYR A 185 9.75 -2.17 -10.30
C TYR A 185 10.96 -2.32 -11.21
N ASP A 186 10.97 -3.33 -12.07
CA ASP A 186 12.00 -3.48 -13.11
C ASP A 186 11.97 -2.32 -14.12
N PHE A 187 10.78 -1.88 -14.53
CA PHE A 187 10.60 -0.71 -15.38
C PHE A 187 11.13 0.57 -14.72
N VAL A 188 10.79 0.79 -13.44
CA VAL A 188 11.28 1.93 -12.65
C VAL A 188 12.81 1.95 -12.57
N GLN A 189 13.43 0.80 -12.31
CA GLN A 189 14.89 0.69 -12.27
C GLN A 189 15.54 0.96 -13.63
N LYS A 190 14.99 0.41 -14.71
CA LYS A 190 15.54 0.58 -16.08
C LYS A 190 15.43 2.00 -16.59
N THR A 191 14.39 2.74 -16.21
CA THR A 191 14.21 4.14 -16.58
C THR A 191 15.00 5.10 -15.69
N GLY A 192 15.45 4.63 -14.52
CA GLY A 192 16.08 5.47 -13.52
C GLY A 192 15.13 6.49 -12.91
N ALA A 193 13.80 6.24 -12.98
CA ALA A 193 12.80 7.11 -12.38
C ALA A 193 13.02 7.24 -10.87
N GLU A 194 13.03 8.46 -10.36
CA GLU A 194 13.32 8.73 -8.95
C GLU A 194 12.04 8.88 -8.12
N LYS A 195 10.99 9.44 -8.71
CA LYS A 195 9.72 9.73 -8.06
C LYS A 195 8.59 8.96 -8.72
N VAL A 196 8.07 7.96 -8.04
CA VAL A 196 7.03 7.07 -8.55
C VAL A 196 5.79 7.15 -7.67
N LEU A 197 4.66 7.48 -8.27
CA LEU A 197 3.36 7.48 -7.61
C LEU A 197 2.52 6.30 -8.08
N ILE A 198 2.08 5.46 -7.15
CA ILE A 198 1.18 4.33 -7.40
C ILE A 198 -0.19 4.67 -6.85
N VAL A 199 -1.19 4.68 -7.72
CA VAL A 199 -2.58 4.94 -7.34
C VAL A 199 -3.45 3.74 -7.66
N THR A 200 -4.26 3.30 -6.71
CA THR A 200 -5.17 2.18 -6.88
C THR A 200 -6.55 2.47 -6.29
N ASN A 201 -7.58 1.86 -6.88
CA ASN A 201 -8.92 1.82 -6.28
C ASN A 201 -9.05 0.75 -5.16
N ARG A 202 -8.08 -0.17 -5.06
CA ARG A 202 -8.08 -1.29 -4.11
C ARG A 202 -6.96 -1.17 -3.08
N PRO A 203 -7.13 -0.42 -1.98
CA PRO A 203 -6.08 -0.24 -0.98
C PRO A 203 -5.61 -1.57 -0.35
N ALA A 204 -6.42 -2.63 -0.40
CA ALA A 204 -6.06 -3.95 0.11
C ALA A 204 -4.82 -4.57 -0.58
N ILE A 205 -4.49 -4.18 -1.81
CA ILE A 205 -3.31 -4.67 -2.53
C ILE A 205 -2.00 -3.99 -2.11
N ALA A 206 -2.05 -2.97 -1.25
CA ALA A 206 -0.88 -2.26 -0.75
C ALA A 206 0.17 -3.22 -0.16
N ASN A 207 -0.29 -4.26 0.55
CA ASN A 207 0.59 -5.28 1.11
C ASN A 207 1.40 -6.02 0.04
N SER A 208 0.81 -6.30 -1.12
CA SER A 208 1.50 -6.96 -2.24
C SER A 208 2.57 -6.04 -2.83
N TRP A 209 2.23 -4.77 -3.07
CA TRP A 209 3.16 -3.76 -3.56
C TRP A 209 4.35 -3.59 -2.61
N PHE A 210 4.10 -3.44 -1.32
CA PHE A 210 5.17 -3.31 -0.33
C PHE A 210 6.00 -4.59 -0.19
N SER A 211 5.35 -5.77 -0.19
CA SER A 211 6.08 -7.06 -0.10
C SER A 211 7.03 -7.25 -1.28
N ASP A 212 6.59 -6.91 -2.49
CA ASP A 212 7.44 -7.02 -3.68
C ASP A 212 8.55 -5.93 -3.66
N TYR A 213 8.25 -4.71 -3.18
CA TYR A 213 9.29 -3.70 -2.94
C TYR A 213 10.36 -4.23 -1.97
N ALA A 214 9.96 -4.75 -0.81
CA ALA A 214 10.90 -5.25 0.19
C ALA A 214 11.77 -6.40 -0.34
N LYS A 215 11.19 -7.29 -1.16
CA LYS A 215 11.88 -8.45 -1.73
C LYS A 215 12.82 -8.11 -2.88
N PHE A 216 12.45 -7.20 -3.75
CA PHE A 216 13.11 -7.03 -5.05
C PHE A 216 13.86 -5.70 -5.20
N LEU A 217 13.46 -4.67 -4.48
CA LEU A 217 14.16 -3.39 -4.42
C LEU A 217 14.87 -3.23 -3.07
N GLY A 218 14.14 -3.33 -1.99
CA GLY A 218 14.64 -3.12 -0.65
C GLY A 218 15.11 -1.68 -0.39
N SER A 219 15.44 -1.40 0.84
CA SER A 219 15.92 -0.06 1.24
C SER A 219 17.29 0.29 0.65
N GLU A 220 18.09 -0.71 0.27
CA GLU A 220 19.41 -0.51 -0.34
C GLU A 220 19.37 0.03 -1.77
N SER A 221 18.20 -0.06 -2.43
CA SER A 221 17.98 0.55 -3.76
C SER A 221 18.00 2.08 -3.73
N GLY A 222 17.94 2.68 -2.55
CA GLY A 222 17.81 4.11 -2.33
C GLY A 222 16.40 4.64 -2.44
N TYR A 223 15.40 3.80 -2.79
CA TYR A 223 13.99 4.19 -2.77
C TYR A 223 13.41 4.11 -1.37
N LEU A 224 12.67 5.15 -0.98
CA LEU A 224 11.83 5.17 0.21
C LEU A 224 10.41 4.76 -0.18
N PHE A 225 9.79 3.86 0.59
CA PHE A 225 8.40 3.49 0.37
C PHE A 225 7.49 4.29 1.30
N VAL A 226 6.60 5.10 0.73
CA VAL A 226 5.73 6.04 1.45
C VAL A 226 4.27 5.61 1.32
N SER A 227 3.55 5.51 2.42
CA SER A 227 2.11 5.19 2.40
C SER A 227 1.41 5.48 3.71
N GLU A 228 0.15 5.96 3.62
CA GLU A 228 -0.78 6.14 4.74
C GLU A 228 -1.88 5.06 4.78
N VAL A 229 -1.82 4.07 3.90
CA VAL A 229 -2.82 3.00 3.87
C VAL A 229 -2.75 2.17 5.16
N ASP A 230 -3.90 1.98 5.81
CA ASP A 230 -3.98 1.30 7.13
C ASP A 230 -3.29 -0.07 7.16
N ALA A 231 -3.34 -0.82 6.06
CA ALA A 231 -2.69 -2.12 5.95
C ALA A 231 -1.15 -2.06 6.04
N LEU A 232 -0.55 -0.89 5.84
CA LEU A 232 0.89 -0.66 5.87
C LEU A 232 1.35 0.15 7.09
N LYS A 233 0.43 0.71 7.86
CA LYS A 233 0.77 1.51 9.05
C LYS A 233 1.65 0.74 10.03
N GLY A 234 2.74 1.38 10.43
CA GLY A 234 3.68 0.82 11.40
C GLY A 234 4.53 -0.33 10.89
N LYS A 235 4.45 -0.70 9.60
CA LYS A 235 5.37 -1.68 9.02
C LYS A 235 6.76 -1.11 8.90
N ARG A 236 7.74 -1.94 9.23
CA ARG A 236 9.16 -1.65 9.04
C ARG A 236 9.44 -1.37 7.55
N GLY A 237 10.16 -0.29 7.26
CA GLY A 237 10.49 0.12 5.89
C GLY A 237 9.39 0.91 5.17
N VAL A 238 8.25 1.20 5.83
CA VAL A 238 7.21 2.10 5.33
C VAL A 238 7.28 3.42 6.10
N LEU A 239 7.37 4.52 5.37
CA LEU A 239 7.28 5.87 5.91
C LEU A 239 5.85 6.39 5.80
N THR A 240 5.40 7.10 6.83
CA THR A 240 4.25 7.98 6.69
C THR A 240 4.62 9.20 5.85
N ARG A 241 3.65 9.94 5.33
CA ARG A 241 3.90 11.18 4.60
C ARG A 241 4.54 12.25 5.49
N GLU A 242 4.15 12.28 6.76
CA GLU A 242 4.75 13.19 7.74
C GLU A 242 6.24 12.87 7.93
N GLU A 243 6.59 11.61 8.14
CA GLU A 243 7.98 11.15 8.24
C GLU A 243 8.77 11.43 6.97
N TYR A 244 8.17 11.21 5.79
CA TYR A 244 8.81 11.51 4.51
C TYR A 244 9.02 13.01 4.31
N THR A 245 8.03 13.84 4.61
CA THR A 245 8.16 15.29 4.52
C THR A 245 9.24 15.82 5.46
N HIS A 246 9.27 15.28 6.68
CA HIS A 246 10.27 15.62 7.67
C HIS A 246 11.69 15.24 7.19
N PHE A 247 11.83 14.06 6.63
CA PHE A 247 13.07 13.59 6.02
C PHE A 247 13.55 14.51 4.88
N LEU A 248 12.63 15.03 4.04
CA LEU A 248 12.97 15.95 2.97
C LEU A 248 13.47 17.31 3.45
N LEU A 249 13.04 17.76 4.65
CA LEU A 249 13.52 19.03 5.23
C LEU A 249 14.99 18.99 5.64
N GLY A 250 15.51 17.80 5.97
CA GLY A 250 16.89 17.59 6.42
C GLY A 250 17.89 17.29 5.33
N LYS A 251 17.48 17.07 4.08
CA LYS A 251 18.36 16.64 2.97
C LYS A 251 18.13 17.44 1.69
N ASP A 252 19.12 17.34 0.77
CA ASP A 252 18.94 17.75 -0.62
C ASP A 252 17.78 16.93 -1.24
N SER A 253 16.58 17.50 -1.20
CA SER A 253 15.34 16.85 -1.61
C SER A 253 15.32 16.48 -3.10
N GLU A 254 16.25 17.04 -3.90
CA GLU A 254 16.34 16.76 -5.34
C GLU A 254 16.81 15.33 -5.66
N ASN A 255 17.57 14.71 -4.75
CA ASN A 255 18.19 13.39 -4.98
C ASN A 255 17.49 12.25 -4.23
N VAL A 256 16.36 12.50 -3.58
CA VAL A 256 15.64 11.47 -2.82
C VAL A 256 14.70 10.69 -3.74
N LYS A 257 14.94 9.38 -3.83
CA LYS A 257 14.07 8.46 -4.58
C LYS A 257 12.93 7.99 -3.71
N CYS A 258 11.71 8.04 -4.22
CA CYS A 258 10.55 7.53 -3.51
C CYS A 258 9.57 6.77 -4.38
N ILE A 259 8.89 5.83 -3.75
CA ILE A 259 7.71 5.13 -4.28
C ILE A 259 6.58 5.43 -3.30
N GLU A 260 5.63 6.26 -3.70
CA GLU A 260 4.48 6.58 -2.87
C GLU A 260 3.24 5.82 -3.34
N PHE A 261 2.60 5.14 -2.39
CA PHE A 261 1.38 4.37 -2.64
C PHE A 261 0.17 5.06 -2.02
N VAL A 262 -0.79 5.43 -2.87
CA VAL A 262 -1.98 6.21 -2.51
C VAL A 262 -3.26 5.49 -2.97
N SER A 263 -4.31 5.53 -2.14
CA SER A 263 -5.61 5.08 -2.58
C SER A 263 -6.34 6.16 -3.39
N LEU A 264 -7.09 5.75 -4.40
CA LEU A 264 -7.93 6.66 -5.18
C LEU A 264 -8.99 7.38 -4.32
N GLN A 265 -9.45 6.73 -3.24
CA GLN A 265 -10.38 7.33 -2.28
C GLN A 265 -9.72 8.47 -1.50
N ASP A 266 -8.46 8.31 -1.10
CA ASP A 266 -7.70 9.37 -0.46
C ASP A 266 -7.51 10.56 -1.38
N MET A 267 -7.17 10.32 -2.65
CA MET A 267 -7.06 11.36 -3.66
C MET A 267 -8.38 12.12 -3.82
N LYS A 268 -9.48 11.41 -4.08
CA LYS A 268 -10.81 12.03 -4.26
C LYS A 268 -11.28 12.82 -3.03
N GLY A 269 -10.79 12.47 -1.84
CA GLY A 269 -11.08 13.19 -0.60
C GLY A 269 -10.26 14.47 -0.41
N SER A 270 -9.15 14.64 -1.11
CA SER A 270 -8.21 15.75 -0.94
C SER A 270 -8.66 17.02 -1.67
N ILE A 271 -8.50 18.19 -1.02
CA ILE A 271 -8.79 19.50 -1.64
C ILE A 271 -7.94 19.77 -2.89
N TYR A 272 -6.73 19.26 -2.94
CA TYR A 272 -5.83 19.40 -4.09
C TYR A 272 -6.35 18.68 -5.33
N PHE A 273 -7.18 17.63 -5.13
CA PHE A 273 -7.77 16.82 -6.19
C PHE A 273 -9.29 16.95 -6.30
N GLY A 274 -9.85 18.02 -5.71
CA GLY A 274 -11.28 18.36 -5.82
C GLY A 274 -12.16 17.83 -4.69
N GLY A 275 -11.57 17.32 -3.60
CA GLY A 275 -12.25 16.89 -2.38
C GLY A 275 -12.39 17.99 -1.33
N GLN A 276 -12.47 17.61 -0.05
CA GLN A 276 -12.78 18.50 1.06
C GLN A 276 -11.72 18.51 2.18
N TYR A 277 -10.80 17.54 2.20
CA TYR A 277 -9.83 17.39 3.29
C TYR A 277 -8.47 17.91 2.87
N ASP A 278 -7.80 18.64 3.76
CA ASP A 278 -6.41 19.09 3.57
C ASP A 278 -5.45 17.91 3.81
N LYS A 279 -5.15 17.19 2.74
CA LYS A 279 -4.22 16.06 2.70
C LYS A 279 -3.65 15.89 1.30
N LEU A 280 -2.52 15.20 1.15
CA LEU A 280 -1.84 14.96 -0.13
C LEU A 280 -1.32 16.23 -0.81
N GLY A 281 -0.97 17.26 -0.03
CA GLY A 281 -0.38 18.49 -0.57
C GLY A 281 0.99 18.22 -1.22
N GLU A 282 1.79 17.34 -0.65
CA GLU A 282 3.08 16.89 -1.19
C GLU A 282 2.90 16.17 -2.53
N VAL A 283 1.91 15.27 -2.64
CA VAL A 283 1.59 14.55 -3.89
C VAL A 283 1.23 15.51 -5.01
N ALA A 284 0.44 16.56 -4.70
CA ALA A 284 -0.01 17.54 -5.68
C ALA A 284 1.10 18.51 -6.12
N ASN A 285 2.04 18.82 -5.22
CA ASN A 285 3.12 19.77 -5.49
C ASN A 285 4.33 19.13 -6.16
N MET A 286 4.55 17.84 -5.94
CA MET A 286 5.67 17.08 -6.52
C MET A 286 5.44 16.84 -8.01
N GLU A 287 6.52 16.84 -8.80
CA GLU A 287 6.52 16.32 -10.16
C GLU A 287 6.97 14.87 -10.14
N TRP A 288 6.10 13.98 -10.60
CA TRP A 288 6.33 12.55 -10.64
C TRP A 288 6.97 12.12 -11.95
N ASP A 289 8.01 11.29 -11.90
CA ASP A 289 8.59 10.71 -13.11
C ASP A 289 7.62 9.70 -13.73
N ILE A 290 7.00 8.88 -12.88
CA ILE A 290 6.03 7.87 -13.30
C ILE A 290 4.81 7.89 -12.39
N LEU A 291 3.63 7.97 -12.98
CA LEU A 291 2.35 7.66 -12.37
C LEU A 291 1.91 6.26 -12.79
N VAL A 292 1.75 5.36 -11.83
CA VAL A 292 1.20 4.03 -12.05
C VAL A 292 -0.25 4.00 -11.58
N ILE A 293 -1.18 3.66 -12.46
CA ILE A 293 -2.61 3.49 -12.14
C ILE A 293 -2.92 2.01 -12.17
N ASP A 294 -3.04 1.41 -10.98
CA ASP A 294 -3.34 -0.01 -10.85
C ASP A 294 -4.84 -0.26 -10.77
N GLU A 295 -5.31 -1.30 -11.46
CA GLU A 295 -6.72 -1.61 -11.71
C GLU A 295 -7.46 -0.43 -12.36
N ALA A 296 -6.89 0.09 -13.43
CA ALA A 296 -7.34 1.28 -14.15
C ALA A 296 -8.79 1.20 -14.67
N HIS A 297 -9.38 0.01 -14.72
CA HIS A 297 -10.77 -0.20 -15.14
C HIS A 297 -11.79 -0.01 -14.02
N GLU A 298 -11.38 0.01 -12.75
CA GLU A 298 -12.26 0.15 -11.61
C GLU A 298 -12.31 1.60 -11.08
N GLY A 299 -13.48 2.20 -11.13
CA GLY A 299 -13.73 3.52 -10.53
C GLY A 299 -13.05 4.71 -11.21
N VAL A 300 -12.38 4.48 -12.36
CA VAL A 300 -11.67 5.52 -13.13
C VAL A 300 -12.60 6.28 -14.08
N ASP A 301 -13.77 5.73 -14.39
CA ASP A 301 -14.72 6.30 -15.37
C ASP A 301 -15.61 7.43 -14.82
N THR A 302 -15.23 8.10 -13.74
CA THR A 302 -15.99 9.22 -13.23
C THR A 302 -15.27 10.53 -13.49
N TYR A 303 -15.99 11.58 -13.88
CA TYR A 303 -15.47 12.94 -14.06
C TYR A 303 -14.56 13.39 -12.90
N LYS A 304 -14.87 13.03 -11.66
CA LYS A 304 -14.04 13.35 -10.48
C LYS A 304 -12.69 12.64 -10.51
N THR A 305 -12.61 11.46 -11.10
CA THR A 305 -11.36 10.70 -11.21
C THR A 305 -10.45 11.30 -12.26
N ASP A 306 -11.00 11.64 -13.41
CA ASP A 306 -10.23 12.30 -14.49
C ASP A 306 -9.66 13.63 -13.99
N VAL A 307 -10.49 14.45 -13.33
CA VAL A 307 -10.05 15.72 -12.72
C VAL A 307 -8.94 15.50 -11.68
N ALA A 308 -9.00 14.42 -10.90
CA ALA A 308 -7.96 14.12 -9.92
C ALA A 308 -6.63 13.76 -10.59
N PHE A 309 -6.66 12.91 -11.61
CA PHE A 309 -5.44 12.53 -12.32
C PHE A 309 -4.84 13.68 -13.15
N ASP A 310 -5.65 14.54 -13.73
CA ASP A 310 -5.19 15.71 -14.49
C ASP A 310 -4.40 16.71 -13.63
N ARG A 311 -4.66 16.72 -12.33
CA ARG A 311 -3.94 17.60 -11.39
C ARG A 311 -2.60 17.05 -10.93
N ILE A 312 -2.26 15.81 -11.24
CA ILE A 312 -0.97 15.23 -10.92
C ILE A 312 0.05 15.64 -11.98
N LYS A 313 1.08 16.36 -11.55
CA LYS A 313 2.22 16.68 -12.42
C LYS A 313 3.05 15.42 -12.61
N ARG A 314 3.14 14.93 -13.82
CA ARG A 314 3.84 13.68 -14.16
C ARG A 314 4.46 13.72 -15.53
N LYS A 315 5.53 12.97 -15.73
CA LYS A 315 6.24 12.82 -17.01
C LYS A 315 5.78 11.61 -17.80
N PHE A 316 5.20 10.61 -17.14
CA PHE A 316 4.72 9.39 -17.79
C PHE A 316 3.60 8.74 -16.99
N THR A 317 2.65 8.08 -17.67
CA THR A 317 1.58 7.32 -17.02
C THR A 317 1.57 5.88 -17.48
N LEU A 318 1.66 4.94 -16.54
CA LEU A 318 1.51 3.51 -16.80
C LEU A 318 0.19 3.01 -16.22
N HIS A 319 -0.70 2.56 -17.09
CA HIS A 319 -1.97 1.95 -16.70
C HIS A 319 -1.82 0.43 -16.62
N LEU A 320 -2.26 -0.16 -15.50
CA LEU A 320 -2.29 -1.60 -15.29
C LEU A 320 -3.73 -2.08 -15.22
N SER A 321 -4.10 -3.06 -16.01
CA SER A 321 -5.44 -3.64 -15.97
C SER A 321 -5.44 -5.07 -16.48
N GLY A 322 -6.26 -5.92 -15.87
CA GLY A 322 -6.55 -7.27 -16.39
C GLY A 322 -7.76 -7.31 -17.32
N THR A 323 -8.60 -6.27 -17.30
CA THR A 323 -9.88 -6.20 -18.02
C THR A 323 -10.19 -4.78 -18.51
N PRO A 324 -9.33 -4.18 -19.36
CA PRO A 324 -9.47 -2.78 -19.80
C PRO A 324 -10.53 -2.59 -20.90
N PHE A 325 -11.63 -3.35 -20.87
CA PHE A 325 -12.61 -3.40 -21.98
C PHE A 325 -13.15 -2.05 -22.39
N LYS A 326 -13.49 -1.17 -21.44
CA LYS A 326 -14.01 0.16 -21.73
C LYS A 326 -12.96 1.08 -22.36
N ALA A 327 -11.74 1.06 -21.83
CA ALA A 327 -10.64 1.87 -22.35
C ALA A 327 -10.27 1.47 -23.78
N LEU A 328 -10.28 0.17 -24.07
CA LEU A 328 -10.04 -0.37 -25.40
C LEU A 328 -11.21 -0.06 -26.35
N ALA A 329 -12.45 -0.21 -25.89
CA ALA A 329 -13.64 0.10 -26.70
C ALA A 329 -13.74 1.59 -27.09
N ASN A 330 -13.22 2.48 -26.26
CA ASN A 330 -13.23 3.92 -26.49
C ASN A 330 -11.97 4.43 -27.23
N ASN A 331 -11.10 3.54 -27.70
CA ASN A 331 -9.84 3.88 -28.37
C ASN A 331 -9.00 4.91 -27.59
N LYS A 332 -8.99 4.79 -26.26
CA LYS A 332 -8.26 5.72 -25.37
C LYS A 332 -6.74 5.67 -25.61
N PHE A 333 -6.22 4.52 -26.03
CA PHE A 333 -4.80 4.28 -26.25
C PHE A 333 -4.55 3.98 -27.73
N ALA A 334 -3.45 4.47 -28.26
CA ALA A 334 -2.96 4.06 -29.58
C ALA A 334 -2.46 2.60 -29.55
N ASP A 335 -2.45 1.91 -30.67
CA ASP A 335 -2.08 0.49 -30.74
C ASP A 335 -0.65 0.22 -30.26
N ASP A 336 0.27 1.14 -30.49
CA ASP A 336 1.66 1.09 -30.04
C ASP A 336 1.86 1.44 -28.55
N ALA A 337 0.82 1.98 -27.90
CA ALA A 337 0.77 2.29 -26.48
C ALA A 337 0.13 1.18 -25.63
N ILE A 338 -0.04 -0.01 -26.18
CA ILE A 338 -0.70 -1.13 -25.50
C ILE A 338 0.17 -2.38 -25.55
N TYR A 339 0.44 -2.96 -24.40
CA TYR A 339 0.96 -4.31 -24.29
C TYR A 339 -0.14 -5.27 -23.87
N ASN A 340 -0.34 -6.36 -24.64
CA ASN A 340 -1.35 -7.37 -24.35
C ASN A 340 -0.71 -8.68 -23.92
N TRP A 341 -1.19 -9.24 -22.80
CA TRP A 341 -0.90 -10.60 -22.34
C TRP A 341 -2.15 -11.26 -21.78
N THR A 342 -2.72 -12.14 -22.61
CA THR A 342 -3.99 -12.78 -22.30
C THR A 342 -3.79 -14.13 -21.61
N TYR A 343 -4.90 -14.70 -21.12
CA TYR A 343 -4.91 -16.06 -20.61
C TYR A 343 -4.53 -17.09 -21.70
N ALA A 344 -4.98 -16.86 -22.93
CA ALA A 344 -4.65 -17.75 -24.05
C ALA A 344 -3.14 -17.75 -24.35
N ASP A 345 -2.49 -16.58 -24.30
CA ASP A 345 -1.04 -16.46 -24.49
C ASP A 345 -0.27 -17.26 -23.43
N GLU A 346 -0.68 -17.12 -22.17
CA GLU A 346 -0.06 -17.86 -21.05
C GLU A 346 -0.23 -19.38 -21.21
N GLN A 347 -1.45 -19.84 -21.51
CA GLN A 347 -1.70 -21.26 -21.66
C GLN A 347 -0.97 -21.85 -22.89
N LYS A 348 -0.82 -21.03 -23.94
CA LYS A 348 0.00 -21.40 -25.08
C LYS A 348 1.47 -21.59 -24.67
N LYS A 349 2.05 -20.60 -23.98
CA LYS A 349 3.45 -20.69 -23.48
C LYS A 349 3.63 -21.86 -22.52
N LYS A 350 2.66 -22.14 -21.66
CA LYS A 350 2.71 -23.28 -20.74
C LYS A 350 2.76 -24.63 -21.48
N ARG A 351 1.97 -24.79 -22.55
CA ARG A 351 1.94 -26.01 -23.38
C ARG A 351 3.18 -26.15 -24.26
N ASP A 352 3.62 -25.03 -24.86
CA ASP A 352 4.70 -25.01 -25.83
C ASP A 352 6.09 -24.96 -25.15
N TRP A 353 6.14 -25.07 -23.80
CA TRP A 353 7.40 -25.07 -23.07
C TRP A 353 8.23 -26.30 -23.43
N ASP A 354 9.48 -26.05 -23.80
CA ASP A 354 10.39 -27.13 -24.14
C ASP A 354 10.83 -27.89 -22.87
N VAL A 355 10.34 -29.14 -22.73
CA VAL A 355 10.63 -30.01 -21.60
C VAL A 355 12.12 -30.46 -21.58
N SER A 356 12.83 -30.31 -22.70
CA SER A 356 14.25 -30.59 -22.80
C SER A 356 15.15 -29.44 -22.31
N ALA A 357 14.58 -28.28 -22.02
CA ALA A 357 15.32 -27.16 -21.44
C ALA A 357 15.79 -27.51 -20.02
N GLU A 358 17.01 -27.14 -19.69
CA GLU A 358 17.57 -27.30 -18.33
C GLU A 358 16.84 -26.44 -17.28
N GLU A 359 16.06 -25.44 -17.70
CA GLU A 359 15.31 -24.55 -16.83
C GLU A 359 13.92 -25.13 -16.52
N GLU A 360 13.50 -25.03 -15.27
CA GLU A 360 12.12 -25.36 -14.85
C GLU A 360 11.09 -24.47 -15.57
N ASN A 361 9.97 -25.07 -15.98
CA ASN A 361 8.88 -24.32 -16.62
C ASN A 361 8.29 -23.27 -15.66
N PRO A 362 8.50 -21.95 -15.89
CA PRO A 362 8.05 -20.90 -15.01
C PRO A 362 6.52 -20.72 -15.00
N TYR A 363 5.82 -21.40 -15.92
CA TYR A 363 4.35 -21.40 -16.01
C TYR A 363 3.72 -22.61 -15.31
N SER A 364 4.51 -23.59 -14.86
CA SER A 364 4.02 -24.86 -14.29
C SER A 364 3.04 -24.65 -13.14
N THR A 365 3.36 -23.71 -12.25
CA THR A 365 2.55 -23.36 -11.06
C THR A 365 1.36 -22.46 -11.36
N LEU A 366 1.25 -21.91 -12.57
CA LEU A 366 0.13 -21.05 -12.94
C LEU A 366 -1.13 -21.89 -13.18
N PRO A 367 -2.28 -21.52 -12.59
CA PRO A 367 -3.49 -22.32 -12.68
C PRO A 367 -4.09 -22.30 -14.08
N GLN A 368 -4.67 -23.42 -14.44
CA GLN A 368 -5.53 -23.51 -15.60
C GLN A 368 -6.96 -23.17 -15.20
N LEU A 369 -7.62 -22.33 -16.01
CA LEU A 369 -9.05 -22.07 -15.87
C LEU A 369 -9.83 -23.12 -16.63
N ASN A 370 -10.60 -23.91 -15.91
CA ASN A 370 -11.56 -24.85 -16.50
C ASN A 370 -12.94 -24.21 -16.38
N LEU A 371 -13.58 -23.96 -17.52
CA LEU A 371 -14.95 -23.42 -17.58
C LEU A 371 -15.92 -24.59 -17.83
N TYR A 372 -16.80 -24.76 -16.88
CA TYR A 372 -17.87 -25.74 -16.98
C TYR A 372 -19.20 -25.01 -16.99
N THR A 373 -20.06 -25.33 -17.95
CA THR A 373 -21.44 -24.89 -17.95
C THR A 373 -22.28 -26.00 -17.32
N TYR A 374 -22.93 -25.66 -16.22
CA TYR A 374 -23.90 -26.57 -15.61
C TYR A 374 -25.28 -26.27 -16.17
N GLN A 375 -25.86 -27.26 -16.82
CA GLN A 375 -27.24 -27.15 -17.31
C GLN A 375 -28.18 -27.41 -16.12
N MET A 376 -28.62 -26.35 -15.46
CA MET A 376 -29.56 -26.42 -14.33
C MET A 376 -30.95 -26.92 -14.73
N SER A 377 -31.17 -27.16 -16.02
CA SER A 377 -32.48 -27.49 -16.61
C SER A 377 -33.18 -28.71 -15.99
N GLU A 378 -32.44 -29.66 -15.43
CA GLU A 378 -33.08 -30.86 -14.82
C GLU A 378 -33.63 -30.58 -13.41
N ILE A 379 -32.89 -29.80 -12.59
CA ILE A 379 -33.36 -29.45 -11.24
C ILE A 379 -34.50 -28.42 -11.32
N ILE A 380 -34.40 -27.51 -12.27
CA ILE A 380 -35.37 -26.43 -12.45
C ILE A 380 -36.60 -26.89 -13.22
N LYS A 381 -36.47 -27.81 -14.19
CA LYS A 381 -37.60 -28.39 -14.89
C LYS A 381 -38.53 -29.11 -13.95
N ASP A 382 -38.01 -29.80 -12.95
CA ASP A 382 -38.86 -30.51 -11.95
C ASP A 382 -39.61 -29.52 -11.04
N GLU A 383 -39.05 -28.34 -10.73
CA GLU A 383 -39.70 -27.30 -9.92
C GLU A 383 -40.63 -26.39 -10.76
N LEU A 384 -40.23 -26.05 -11.99
CA LEU A 384 -41.04 -25.28 -12.92
C LEU A 384 -42.25 -26.11 -13.46
N GLN A 385 -42.13 -27.43 -13.54
CA GLN A 385 -43.24 -28.31 -13.89
C GLN A 385 -44.27 -28.44 -12.75
N GLN A 386 -43.92 -28.06 -11.53
CA GLN A 386 -44.89 -27.95 -10.42
C GLN A 386 -45.63 -26.60 -10.39
N GLY A 387 -45.41 -25.77 -11.40
CA GLY A 387 -46.05 -24.52 -11.78
C GLY A 387 -46.94 -23.84 -10.73
N ILE A 388 -46.61 -22.61 -10.39
CA ILE A 388 -47.61 -21.73 -9.77
C ILE A 388 -48.59 -21.36 -10.87
N GLU A 389 -49.77 -22.00 -10.88
CA GLU A 389 -50.93 -21.55 -11.65
C GLU A 389 -51.38 -20.19 -11.12
N ILE A 390 -51.02 -19.13 -11.82
CA ILE A 390 -51.62 -17.82 -11.64
C ILE A 390 -52.47 -17.56 -12.89
N ASP A 391 -53.79 -17.59 -12.72
CA ASP A 391 -54.81 -17.20 -13.71
C ASP A 391 -54.76 -17.91 -15.08
N GLY A 392 -54.38 -19.19 -15.14
CA GLY A 392 -54.62 -20.02 -16.34
C GLY A 392 -53.71 -19.75 -17.54
N GLU A 393 -52.64 -18.97 -17.40
CA GLU A 393 -51.62 -18.79 -18.39
C GLU A 393 -50.27 -19.25 -17.85
N THR A 394 -49.60 -20.14 -18.60
CA THR A 394 -48.23 -20.62 -18.28
C THR A 394 -47.24 -19.57 -18.74
N GLU A 395 -46.83 -18.69 -17.86
CA GLU A 395 -45.68 -17.81 -18.16
C GLU A 395 -44.40 -18.59 -17.98
N GLU A 396 -43.54 -18.60 -19.02
CA GLU A 396 -42.15 -19.04 -18.95
C GLU A 396 -41.37 -18.05 -18.08
N TYR A 397 -41.18 -18.40 -16.81
CA TYR A 397 -40.31 -17.62 -15.92
C TYR A 397 -38.87 -17.84 -16.31
N ALA A 398 -38.15 -16.72 -16.61
CA ALA A 398 -36.74 -16.73 -16.67
C ALA A 398 -36.18 -17.01 -15.25
N PHE A 399 -35.26 -17.99 -15.12
CA PHE A 399 -34.67 -18.35 -13.86
C PHE A 399 -33.86 -17.17 -13.27
N ASP A 400 -34.30 -16.64 -12.15
CA ASP A 400 -33.58 -15.59 -11.43
C ASP A 400 -32.72 -16.19 -10.29
N LEU A 401 -31.42 -16.08 -10.45
CA LEU A 401 -30.45 -16.54 -9.45
C LEU A 401 -30.55 -15.77 -8.13
N ASN A 402 -30.97 -14.52 -8.16
CA ASN A 402 -31.15 -13.73 -6.93
C ASN A 402 -32.36 -14.27 -6.17
N GLU A 403 -33.41 -14.67 -6.87
CA GLU A 403 -34.56 -15.34 -6.27
C GLU A 403 -34.19 -16.72 -5.74
N PHE A 404 -33.39 -17.49 -6.49
CA PHE A 404 -32.92 -18.83 -6.07
C PHE A 404 -32.13 -18.79 -4.76
N PHE A 405 -31.24 -17.81 -4.60
CA PHE A 405 -30.47 -17.63 -3.38
C PHE A 405 -31.03 -16.59 -2.41
N ALA A 406 -32.29 -16.15 -2.63
CA ALA A 406 -32.91 -15.18 -1.75
C ALA A 406 -33.09 -15.75 -0.32
N VAL A 407 -32.83 -14.86 0.67
CA VAL A 407 -32.88 -15.20 2.09
C VAL A 407 -33.94 -14.38 2.78
N THR A 408 -34.87 -15.06 3.49
CA THR A 408 -35.85 -14.42 4.35
C THR A 408 -35.72 -14.96 5.78
N ASN A 409 -35.58 -14.08 6.76
CA ASN A 409 -35.37 -14.42 8.17
C ASN A 409 -34.18 -15.37 8.44
N GLY A 410 -33.10 -15.22 7.65
CA GLY A 410 -31.85 -16.00 7.83
C GLY A 410 -31.90 -17.42 7.22
N LYS A 411 -32.93 -17.74 6.42
CA LYS A 411 -33.07 -19.02 5.70
C LYS A 411 -33.26 -18.75 4.22
N PHE A 412 -32.73 -19.63 3.37
CA PHE A 412 -33.01 -19.58 1.94
C PHE A 412 -34.48 -19.82 1.66
N ASN A 413 -35.08 -19.01 0.78
CA ASN A 413 -36.46 -19.19 0.36
C ASN A 413 -36.68 -20.55 -0.32
N HIS A 414 -35.66 -21.02 -1.04
CA HIS A 414 -35.61 -22.30 -1.73
C HIS A 414 -34.59 -23.25 -1.11
N GLU A 415 -34.61 -23.42 0.24
CA GLU A 415 -33.60 -24.16 1.01
C GLU A 415 -33.30 -25.55 0.43
N SER A 416 -34.32 -26.32 0.10
CA SER A 416 -34.16 -27.67 -0.48
C SER A 416 -33.40 -27.68 -1.82
N SER A 417 -33.66 -26.69 -2.68
CA SER A 417 -33.00 -26.58 -4.00
C SER A 417 -31.59 -26.07 -3.89
N VAL A 418 -31.37 -25.11 -3.00
CA VAL A 418 -30.05 -24.61 -2.67
C VAL A 418 -29.20 -25.73 -2.05
N ASP A 419 -29.73 -26.51 -1.13
CA ASP A 419 -29.01 -27.64 -0.53
C ASP A 419 -28.63 -28.70 -1.58
N LYS A 420 -29.54 -29.06 -2.48
CA LYS A 420 -29.26 -30.00 -3.58
C LYS A 420 -28.17 -29.48 -4.50
N PHE A 421 -28.16 -28.17 -4.78
CA PHE A 421 -27.11 -27.52 -5.58
C PHE A 421 -25.78 -27.54 -4.86
N LEU A 422 -25.74 -27.17 -3.58
CA LEU A 422 -24.54 -27.21 -2.76
C LEU A 422 -24.02 -28.64 -2.57
N ASP A 423 -24.92 -29.61 -2.36
CA ASP A 423 -24.58 -31.02 -2.26
C ASP A 423 -23.96 -31.55 -3.57
N ALA A 424 -24.48 -31.16 -4.72
CA ALA A 424 -23.91 -31.54 -6.01
C ALA A 424 -22.45 -31.06 -6.16
N MET A 425 -22.14 -29.86 -5.64
CA MET A 425 -20.80 -29.30 -5.68
C MET A 425 -19.89 -29.86 -4.58
N THR A 426 -20.41 -30.00 -3.35
CA THR A 426 -19.58 -30.36 -2.18
C THR A 426 -19.43 -31.87 -2.01
N ARG A 427 -20.47 -32.64 -2.23
CA ARG A 427 -20.43 -34.12 -2.18
C ARG A 427 -20.00 -34.76 -3.49
N GLN A 428 -19.77 -33.95 -4.51
CA GLN A 428 -19.15 -34.36 -5.76
C GLN A 428 -19.92 -35.46 -6.48
N THR A 429 -21.25 -35.37 -6.44
CA THR A 429 -22.15 -36.36 -7.03
C THR A 429 -22.44 -36.13 -8.51
N LYS A 430 -22.13 -34.93 -9.03
CA LYS A 430 -22.39 -34.51 -10.40
C LYS A 430 -21.11 -34.06 -11.09
N PHE A 431 -21.06 -34.28 -12.43
CA PHE A 431 -19.98 -33.70 -13.25
C PHE A 431 -19.96 -32.18 -13.10
N PRO A 432 -18.78 -31.51 -13.00
CA PRO A 432 -17.43 -32.07 -13.18
C PRO A 432 -16.81 -32.65 -11.90
N PHE A 433 -17.50 -32.63 -10.76
CA PHE A 433 -16.96 -33.02 -9.46
C PHE A 433 -17.04 -34.52 -9.17
N SER A 434 -17.66 -35.31 -10.06
CA SER A 434 -17.95 -36.73 -9.82
C SER A 434 -16.74 -37.67 -9.99
N THR A 435 -15.65 -37.21 -10.61
CA THR A 435 -14.43 -38.02 -10.81
C THR A 435 -13.32 -37.62 -9.86
N GLU A 436 -12.50 -38.59 -9.42
CA GLU A 436 -11.44 -38.32 -8.44
C GLU A 436 -10.32 -37.43 -9.04
N GLU A 437 -10.01 -37.61 -10.30
CA GLU A 437 -9.02 -36.79 -11.03
C GLU A 437 -9.44 -35.30 -11.09
N LEU A 438 -10.72 -35.03 -11.42
CA LEU A 438 -11.23 -33.67 -11.49
C LEU A 438 -11.38 -33.02 -10.10
N ARG A 439 -11.61 -33.83 -9.04
CA ARG A 439 -11.69 -33.33 -7.67
C ARG A 439 -10.37 -32.70 -7.20
N ASP A 440 -9.24 -33.34 -7.50
CA ASP A 440 -7.94 -32.83 -7.11
C ASP A 440 -7.55 -31.59 -7.89
N GLU A 441 -7.95 -31.48 -9.14
CA GLU A 441 -7.71 -30.32 -9.99
C GLU A 441 -8.61 -29.13 -9.63
N LEU A 442 -9.85 -29.39 -9.14
CA LEU A 442 -10.87 -28.37 -8.86
C LEU A 442 -10.94 -27.96 -7.38
N LYS A 443 -9.81 -27.90 -6.69
CA LYS A 443 -9.72 -27.51 -5.26
C LYS A 443 -10.32 -26.13 -4.95
N HIS A 444 -10.38 -25.26 -5.94
CA HIS A 444 -10.94 -23.92 -5.82
C HIS A 444 -11.99 -23.67 -6.90
N THR A 445 -13.24 -23.60 -6.50
CA THR A 445 -14.38 -23.33 -7.39
C THR A 445 -14.89 -21.93 -7.17
N PHE A 446 -14.91 -21.11 -8.23
CA PHE A 446 -15.59 -19.84 -8.24
C PHE A 446 -16.97 -20.02 -8.88
N LEU A 447 -18.02 -19.76 -8.13
CA LEU A 447 -19.36 -19.65 -8.69
C LEU A 447 -19.54 -18.23 -9.23
N SER A 448 -19.57 -18.08 -10.55
CA SER A 448 -19.90 -16.82 -11.19
C SER A 448 -21.32 -16.85 -11.69
N LEU A 449 -22.14 -15.97 -11.15
CA LEU A 449 -23.51 -15.76 -11.57
C LEU A 449 -23.49 -14.68 -12.67
N ILE A 450 -23.58 -15.11 -13.93
CA ILE A 450 -23.67 -14.17 -15.05
C ILE A 450 -25.12 -13.69 -15.11
N HIS A 451 -25.36 -12.42 -14.79
CA HIS A 451 -26.59 -11.75 -15.16
C HIS A 451 -26.66 -11.65 -16.69
N ILE A 452 -27.52 -12.43 -17.28
CA ILE A 452 -28.01 -12.14 -18.62
C ILE A 452 -28.99 -10.99 -18.39
N SER A 453 -28.53 -9.75 -18.67
CA SER A 453 -29.43 -8.59 -18.67
C SER A 453 -30.58 -8.89 -19.63
N GLU A 454 -31.79 -8.68 -19.14
CA GLU A 454 -33.00 -8.75 -19.98
C GLU A 454 -32.76 -7.95 -21.28
N PRO A 455 -33.21 -8.48 -22.43
CA PRO A 455 -33.21 -7.69 -23.65
C PRO A 455 -34.08 -6.46 -23.38
N THR A 456 -33.49 -5.28 -23.44
CA THR A 456 -34.26 -4.02 -23.41
C THR A 456 -35.34 -4.11 -24.45
N ARG A 457 -36.59 -4.10 -24.00
CA ARG A 457 -37.76 -4.01 -24.90
C ARG A 457 -37.63 -2.79 -25.78
N PRO A 458 -37.96 -2.87 -27.08
CA PRO A 458 -37.88 -1.77 -28.02
C PRO A 458 -38.75 -0.58 -27.64
#